data_4ddc4077221cc13858d3567c0ad39716
#
_entry.id   4ddc4077221cc13858d3567c0ad39716
#
_cell.length_a   1.000
_cell.length_b   1.000
_cell.length_c   1.000
_cell.angle_alpha   90.00
_cell.angle_beta   90.00
_cell.angle_gamma   90.00
#
_symmetry.space_group_name_H-M   'P 1'
#
loop_
_entity.id
_entity.type
_entity.pdbx_description
1 polymer ?
#
loop_
_entity_poly.entity_id
_entity_poly.type
_entity_poly.pdbx_seq_one_letter_code
_entity_poly.pdbx_strand_id
1 'polypeptide(L)'
;MKKIYFLNFILLVTFLCQISAQTSFQPVNHNASKEAKELLNYLYELKGKSVLSGQHNYPSELLQSTDSIKAMTGKYPAIYGTDISDLNDQVVNEIIRQYESGSIITIMYHQVKPFDHDSLGFQRSVKGMVTDEQWKQIITPGTKYHAMWLEKIDKRAELLKKLQNANIPVLWRPYHEMNGMWFWYGNRPGSEGIQKLWKMLYDRYVNFHHLNNLIWVWNANAPRDWPKDEAYPYKLFYPGAAFVDVLAADVYKNDYKQSHHDQLIALGKDKLIALGEVGVMPTPEILKVQPKWTWFMCWASFPWTNNSREGVKVLYNDPRVITKDEIKK
;
A
#
# COMPACT_ATOMS: atom_id res chain seq x y z
N MET A 1 2.56 82.95 26.16
CA MET A 1 1.93 81.69 26.45
C MET A 1 2.01 80.84 25.21
N LYS A 2 2.94 79.83 25.18
CA LYS A 2 3.11 78.90 24.01
C LYS A 2 2.31 77.63 24.34
N LYS A 3 1.34 77.26 23.46
CA LYS A 3 0.59 76.03 23.55
C LYS A 3 1.41 74.92 22.89
N ILE A 4 1.74 73.88 23.67
CA ILE A 4 2.39 72.70 23.23
C ILE A 4 1.29 71.67 22.89
N TYR A 5 1.20 71.24 21.61
CA TYR A 5 0.32 70.18 21.19
C TYR A 5 1.08 68.82 21.27
N PHE A 6 0.59 67.90 22.14
CA PHE A 6 1.05 66.53 22.21
C PHE A 6 0.37 65.72 21.09
N LEU A 7 1.14 65.23 20.17
CA LEU A 7 0.66 64.35 19.12
C LEU A 7 0.81 62.91 19.61
N ASN A 8 -0.30 62.23 19.94
CA ASN A 8 -0.32 60.82 20.30
C ASN A 8 -0.22 59.98 19.01
N PHE A 9 0.92 59.33 18.81
CA PHE A 9 1.12 58.36 17.73
C PHE A 9 0.63 56.96 18.22
N ILE A 10 -0.55 56.54 17.81
CA ILE A 10 -1.06 55.18 18.04
C ILE A 10 -0.42 54.25 17.01
N LEU A 11 0.54 53.44 17.44
CA LEU A 11 1.16 52.41 16.61
C LEU A 11 0.21 51.21 16.53
N LEU A 12 -0.49 51.05 15.40
CA LEU A 12 -1.34 49.92 15.13
C LEU A 12 -0.47 48.74 14.63
N VAL A 13 -0.11 47.82 15.55
CA VAL A 13 0.59 46.59 15.19
C VAL A 13 -0.43 45.59 14.64
N THR A 14 -0.55 45.50 13.31
CA THR A 14 -1.33 44.45 12.66
C THR A 14 -0.54 43.15 12.70
N PHE A 15 -0.95 42.24 13.57
CA PHE A 15 -0.51 40.84 13.55
C PHE A 15 -1.09 40.15 12.28
N LEU A 16 -0.30 40.08 11.22
CA LEU A 16 -0.59 39.24 10.09
C LEU A 16 -0.39 37.77 10.52
N CYS A 17 -1.49 37.14 10.92
CA CYS A 17 -1.52 35.69 11.09
C CYS A 17 -1.36 35.08 9.70
N GLN A 18 -0.14 34.68 9.34
CA GLN A 18 0.08 33.85 8.15
C GLN A 18 -0.55 32.49 8.40
N ILE A 19 -1.80 32.31 7.97
CA ILE A 19 -2.40 31.00 7.83
C ILE A 19 -1.63 30.34 6.68
N SER A 20 -0.61 29.56 7.03
CA SER A 20 0.01 28.64 6.07
C SER A 20 -1.08 27.65 5.65
N ALA A 21 -1.61 27.79 4.45
CA ALA A 21 -2.51 26.82 3.88
C ALA A 21 -1.74 25.49 3.82
N GLN A 22 -2.02 24.58 4.75
CA GLN A 22 -1.46 23.24 4.75
C GLN A 22 -1.91 22.57 3.45
N THR A 23 -0.97 22.26 2.57
CA THR A 23 -1.26 21.64 1.29
C THR A 23 -1.92 20.28 1.57
N SER A 24 -3.21 20.16 1.36
CA SER A 24 -3.96 18.92 1.56
C SER A 24 -3.81 18.04 0.31
N PHE A 25 -3.24 16.86 0.51
CA PHE A 25 -3.14 15.85 -0.55
C PHE A 25 -4.46 15.11 -0.68
N GLN A 26 -4.94 14.95 -1.90
CA GLN A 26 -6.22 14.29 -2.17
C GLN A 26 -6.00 12.90 -2.77
N PRO A 27 -6.71 11.86 -2.29
CA PRO A 27 -6.73 10.57 -2.95
C PRO A 27 -7.20 10.67 -4.40
N VAL A 28 -6.74 9.74 -5.25
CA VAL A 28 -7.21 9.64 -6.65
C VAL A 28 -8.71 9.37 -6.76
N ASN A 29 -9.31 8.76 -5.74
CA ASN A 29 -10.75 8.75 -5.58
C ASN A 29 -11.23 10.09 -5.02
N HIS A 30 -11.84 10.94 -5.83
CA HIS A 30 -12.35 12.24 -5.41
C HIS A 30 -13.44 12.16 -4.32
N ASN A 31 -14.13 11.02 -4.22
CA ASN A 31 -15.14 10.75 -3.21
C ASN A 31 -14.56 10.04 -1.97
N ALA A 32 -13.23 10.01 -1.82
CA ALA A 32 -12.60 9.34 -0.69
C ALA A 32 -13.16 9.81 0.65
N SER A 33 -13.30 8.88 1.59
CA SER A 33 -13.78 9.15 2.94
C SER A 33 -12.85 10.12 3.69
N LYS A 34 -13.35 10.71 4.76
CA LYS A 34 -12.56 11.58 5.63
C LYS A 34 -11.33 10.84 6.15
N GLU A 35 -11.51 9.61 6.63
CA GLU A 35 -10.46 8.78 7.21
C GLU A 35 -9.38 8.41 6.18
N ALA A 36 -9.78 8.12 4.93
CA ALA A 36 -8.82 7.88 3.84
C ALA A 36 -8.00 9.15 3.50
N LYS A 37 -8.64 10.32 3.48
CA LYS A 37 -7.95 11.60 3.29
C LYS A 37 -7.00 11.91 4.43
N GLU A 38 -7.40 11.70 5.68
CA GLU A 38 -6.58 11.90 6.86
C GLU A 38 -5.37 10.96 6.85
N LEU A 39 -5.57 9.67 6.57
CA LEU A 39 -4.47 8.71 6.45
C LEU A 39 -3.49 9.12 5.34
N LEU A 40 -3.97 9.47 4.14
CA LEU A 40 -3.09 9.89 3.06
C LEU A 40 -2.27 11.14 3.44
N ASN A 41 -2.89 12.14 4.06
CA ASN A 41 -2.19 13.34 4.52
C ASN A 41 -1.14 13.01 5.58
N TYR A 42 -1.46 12.16 6.56
CA TYR A 42 -0.50 11.67 7.55
C TYR A 42 0.71 11.00 6.88
N LEU A 43 0.50 10.14 5.88
CA LEU A 43 1.60 9.52 5.15
C LEU A 43 2.49 10.56 4.42
N TYR A 44 1.89 11.63 3.88
CA TYR A 44 2.67 12.72 3.28
C TYR A 44 3.47 13.53 4.31
N GLU A 45 2.96 13.69 5.54
CA GLU A 45 3.71 14.34 6.63
C GLU A 45 4.99 13.58 7.00
N LEU A 46 4.97 12.24 6.86
CA LEU A 46 6.13 11.37 7.11
C LEU A 46 7.15 11.36 5.98
N LYS A 47 6.76 11.73 4.76
CA LYS A 47 7.59 11.61 3.54
C LYS A 47 8.98 12.21 3.73
N GLY A 48 10.02 11.37 3.62
CA GLY A 48 11.43 11.77 3.76
C GLY A 48 11.89 12.08 5.18
N LYS A 49 11.04 11.90 6.20
CA LYS A 49 11.35 12.15 7.62
C LYS A 49 11.35 10.87 8.44
N SER A 50 10.33 10.05 8.26
CA SER A 50 10.12 8.82 9.01
C SER A 50 9.54 7.73 8.13
N VAL A 51 9.64 6.48 8.57
CA VAL A 51 9.14 5.29 7.88
C VAL A 51 8.30 4.46 8.85
N LEU A 52 7.11 4.05 8.43
CA LEU A 52 6.26 3.16 9.22
C LEU A 52 6.76 1.72 9.12
N SER A 53 6.85 1.05 10.25
CA SER A 53 7.09 -0.39 10.30
C SER A 53 5.82 -1.15 9.94
N GLY A 54 5.93 -2.26 9.21
CA GLY A 54 4.78 -3.06 8.82
C GLY A 54 5.07 -4.56 8.86
N GLN A 55 4.02 -5.34 9.12
CA GLN A 55 4.07 -6.79 9.15
C GLN A 55 2.84 -7.40 8.47
N HIS A 56 3.09 -8.29 7.50
CA HIS A 56 2.05 -9.10 6.87
C HIS A 56 1.79 -10.37 7.67
N ASN A 57 0.51 -10.75 7.82
CA ASN A 57 0.07 -11.98 8.46
C ASN A 57 -0.74 -12.82 7.48
N TYR A 58 -0.58 -14.15 7.54
CA TYR A 58 -1.43 -15.05 6.76
C TYR A 58 -2.88 -15.05 7.30
N PRO A 59 -3.89 -15.20 6.44
CA PRO A 59 -5.28 -15.34 6.90
C PRO A 59 -5.53 -16.51 7.85
N SER A 60 -4.71 -17.56 7.77
CA SER A 60 -4.75 -18.71 8.68
C SER A 60 -4.07 -18.46 10.03
N GLU A 61 -3.24 -17.42 10.13
CA GLU A 61 -2.39 -17.12 11.31
C GLU A 61 -2.36 -15.60 11.54
N LEU A 62 -3.52 -15.06 11.86
CA LEU A 62 -3.81 -13.61 11.81
C LEU A 62 -2.90 -12.73 12.67
N LEU A 63 -2.26 -13.27 13.71
CA LEU A 63 -1.41 -12.50 14.64
C LEU A 63 0.02 -13.01 14.73
N GLN A 64 0.30 -14.24 14.29
CA GLN A 64 1.57 -14.92 14.55
C GLN A 64 2.80 -14.06 14.20
N SER A 65 2.77 -13.44 13.01
CA SER A 65 3.90 -12.63 12.54
C SER A 65 4.02 -11.31 13.28
N THR A 66 2.90 -10.66 13.56
CA THR A 66 2.84 -9.42 14.34
C THR A 66 3.30 -9.65 15.79
N ASP A 67 2.84 -10.73 16.42
CA ASP A 67 3.24 -11.09 17.78
C ASP A 67 4.71 -11.50 17.87
N SER A 68 5.25 -12.11 16.81
CA SER A 68 6.68 -12.42 16.73
C SER A 68 7.54 -11.15 16.71
N ILE A 69 7.13 -10.11 15.98
CA ILE A 69 7.80 -8.80 16.04
C ILE A 69 7.75 -8.24 17.46
N LYS A 70 6.57 -8.27 18.11
CA LYS A 70 6.43 -7.81 19.50
C LYS A 70 7.35 -8.58 20.45
N ALA A 71 7.43 -9.90 20.31
CA ALA A 71 8.31 -10.74 21.11
C ALA A 71 9.81 -10.47 20.88
N MET A 72 10.19 -10.09 19.67
CA MET A 72 11.56 -9.76 19.32
C MET A 72 11.98 -8.36 19.81
N THR A 73 11.10 -7.36 19.66
CA THR A 73 11.46 -5.94 19.77
C THR A 73 10.86 -5.24 20.99
N GLY A 74 9.82 -5.80 21.57
CA GLY A 74 8.98 -5.14 22.57
C GLY A 74 7.97 -4.16 21.97
N LYS A 75 7.91 -3.99 20.65
CA LYS A 75 7.06 -3.02 19.92
C LYS A 75 6.17 -3.72 18.91
N TYR A 76 4.95 -3.20 18.70
CA TYR A 76 4.11 -3.64 17.59
C TYR A 76 4.40 -2.85 16.31
N PRO A 77 4.35 -3.48 15.12
CA PRO A 77 4.45 -2.75 13.85
C PRO A 77 3.30 -1.74 13.71
N ALA A 78 3.59 -0.62 13.06
CA ALA A 78 2.60 0.44 12.79
C ALA A 78 1.51 -0.01 11.81
N ILE A 79 1.89 -0.82 10.81
CA ILE A 79 0.98 -1.31 9.78
C ILE A 79 0.73 -2.79 9.99
N TYR A 80 -0.55 -3.15 10.08
CA TYR A 80 -1.03 -4.52 10.03
C TYR A 80 -1.44 -4.88 8.61
N GLY A 81 -0.84 -5.93 8.04
CA GLY A 81 -1.14 -6.42 6.69
C GLY A 81 -1.74 -7.82 6.71
N THR A 82 -2.68 -8.07 5.79
CA THR A 82 -3.23 -9.41 5.54
C THR A 82 -3.81 -9.52 4.13
N ASP A 83 -4.28 -10.72 3.76
CA ASP A 83 -4.87 -11.07 2.47
C ASP A 83 -6.36 -11.39 2.65
N ILE A 84 -7.17 -10.97 1.68
CA ILE A 84 -8.61 -11.27 1.63
C ILE A 84 -8.96 -12.31 0.57
N SER A 85 -8.02 -13.17 0.19
CA SER A 85 -8.26 -14.28 -0.77
C SER A 85 -9.32 -15.25 -0.27
N ASP A 86 -9.32 -15.51 1.03
CA ASP A 86 -10.38 -16.27 1.69
C ASP A 86 -11.49 -15.32 2.14
N LEU A 87 -12.73 -15.62 1.72
CA LEU A 87 -13.94 -14.90 2.17
C LEU A 87 -14.27 -15.33 3.60
N ASN A 88 -13.55 -14.75 4.59
CA ASN A 88 -13.65 -15.16 5.98
C ASN A 88 -13.92 -13.96 6.88
N ASP A 89 -15.05 -13.98 7.59
CA ASP A 89 -15.43 -12.94 8.54
C ASP A 89 -14.44 -12.81 9.72
N GLN A 90 -13.70 -13.87 10.06
CA GLN A 90 -12.65 -13.80 11.09
C GLN A 90 -11.52 -12.85 10.67
N VAL A 91 -11.14 -12.86 9.39
CA VAL A 91 -10.14 -11.92 8.84
C VAL A 91 -10.64 -10.48 8.97
N VAL A 92 -11.91 -10.22 8.57
CA VAL A 92 -12.52 -8.88 8.66
C VAL A 92 -12.57 -8.41 10.12
N ASN A 93 -13.01 -9.27 11.04
CA ASN A 93 -13.09 -8.95 12.46
C ASN A 93 -11.72 -8.65 13.05
N GLU A 94 -10.69 -9.39 12.63
CA GLU A 94 -9.32 -9.10 13.07
C GLU A 94 -8.81 -7.77 12.53
N ILE A 95 -9.05 -7.46 11.27
CA ILE A 95 -8.71 -6.15 10.69
C ILE A 95 -9.34 -5.01 11.50
N ILE A 96 -10.62 -5.15 11.87
CA ILE A 96 -11.32 -4.15 12.70
C ILE A 96 -10.62 -4.00 14.05
N ARG A 97 -10.33 -5.11 14.75
CA ARG A 97 -9.61 -5.08 16.05
C ARG A 97 -8.23 -4.43 15.94
N GLN A 98 -7.48 -4.72 14.88
CA GLN A 98 -6.16 -4.11 14.66
C GLN A 98 -6.26 -2.61 14.43
N TYR A 99 -7.23 -2.16 13.65
CA TYR A 99 -7.49 -0.73 13.45
C TYR A 99 -7.89 -0.04 14.76
N GLU A 100 -8.83 -0.59 15.51
CA GLU A 100 -9.27 -0.07 16.81
C GLU A 100 -8.12 0.00 17.82
N SER A 101 -7.16 -0.94 17.75
CA SER A 101 -5.95 -0.93 18.57
C SER A 101 -4.89 0.08 18.12
N GLY A 102 -5.14 0.81 17.01
CA GLY A 102 -4.29 1.88 16.50
C GLY A 102 -3.39 1.52 15.33
N SER A 103 -3.52 0.33 14.73
CA SER A 103 -2.75 -0.03 13.54
C SER A 103 -3.32 0.63 12.28
N ILE A 104 -2.45 1.00 11.34
CA ILE A 104 -2.82 1.30 9.95
C ILE A 104 -3.04 -0.03 9.22
N ILE A 105 -4.06 -0.10 8.36
CA ILE A 105 -4.44 -1.34 7.67
C ILE A 105 -3.96 -1.34 6.22
N THR A 106 -3.28 -2.42 5.82
CA THR A 106 -3.04 -2.72 4.41
C THR A 106 -3.59 -4.09 4.04
N ILE A 107 -4.21 -4.17 2.88
CA ILE A 107 -4.86 -5.39 2.39
C ILE A 107 -4.41 -5.67 0.97
N MET A 108 -4.11 -6.93 0.71
CA MET A 108 -3.85 -7.46 -0.62
C MET A 108 -4.88 -8.51 -1.02
N TYR A 109 -4.85 -8.93 -2.27
CA TYR A 109 -5.70 -9.98 -2.79
C TYR A 109 -4.94 -10.85 -3.79
N HIS A 110 -4.59 -12.06 -3.36
CA HIS A 110 -4.09 -13.11 -4.25
C HIS A 110 -5.27 -13.75 -4.99
N GLN A 111 -5.74 -13.08 -6.03
CA GLN A 111 -6.88 -13.56 -6.81
C GLN A 111 -6.53 -14.83 -7.57
N VAL A 112 -7.32 -15.90 -7.42
CA VAL A 112 -7.28 -17.06 -8.31
C VAL A 112 -7.74 -16.66 -9.71
N LYS A 113 -7.37 -17.43 -10.74
CA LYS A 113 -7.83 -17.18 -12.12
C LYS A 113 -9.36 -17.03 -12.15
N PRO A 114 -9.91 -16.09 -12.94
CA PRO A 114 -11.35 -15.85 -12.98
C PRO A 114 -12.21 -17.09 -13.19
N PHE A 115 -11.76 -18.01 -14.02
CA PHE A 115 -12.46 -19.23 -14.39
C PHE A 115 -12.17 -20.45 -13.49
N ASP A 116 -11.32 -20.29 -12.49
CA ASP A 116 -10.99 -21.33 -11.53
C ASP A 116 -11.83 -21.20 -10.24
N HIS A 117 -12.10 -22.32 -9.56
CA HIS A 117 -12.73 -22.33 -8.27
C HIS A 117 -11.75 -21.84 -7.18
N ASP A 118 -12.23 -21.08 -6.19
CA ASP A 118 -11.38 -20.47 -5.15
C ASP A 118 -10.58 -21.52 -4.35
N SER A 119 -11.12 -22.73 -4.16
CA SER A 119 -10.43 -23.84 -3.46
C SER A 119 -9.13 -24.32 -4.12
N LEU A 120 -8.85 -23.94 -5.36
CA LEU A 120 -7.56 -24.23 -5.99
C LEU A 120 -6.42 -23.43 -5.35
N GLY A 121 -6.72 -22.26 -4.77
CA GLY A 121 -5.80 -21.48 -3.99
C GLY A 121 -4.54 -21.02 -4.71
N PHE A 122 -3.57 -20.59 -3.94
CA PHE A 122 -2.36 -19.93 -4.42
C PHE A 122 -1.56 -20.77 -5.43
N GLN A 123 -1.20 -22.02 -5.06
CA GLN A 123 -0.28 -22.82 -5.88
C GLN A 123 -0.87 -23.29 -7.21
N ARG A 124 -2.18 -23.58 -7.24
CA ARG A 124 -2.81 -24.20 -8.42
C ARG A 124 -3.55 -23.21 -9.33
N SER A 125 -3.82 -22.01 -8.83
CA SER A 125 -4.57 -21.02 -9.60
C SER A 125 -3.97 -19.61 -9.60
N VAL A 126 -3.54 -19.05 -8.45
CA VAL A 126 -2.92 -17.72 -8.47
C VAL A 126 -1.63 -17.72 -9.29
N LYS A 127 -0.82 -18.76 -9.11
CA LYS A 127 0.39 -18.97 -9.93
C LYS A 127 0.07 -19.44 -11.34
N GLY A 128 1.00 -19.11 -12.25
CA GLY A 128 0.98 -19.53 -13.65
C GLY A 128 0.15 -18.62 -14.54
N MET A 129 0.74 -18.29 -15.69
CA MET A 129 0.18 -17.38 -16.67
C MET A 129 -1.10 -17.93 -17.32
N VAL A 130 -2.01 -17.04 -17.69
CA VAL A 130 -3.12 -17.36 -18.59
C VAL A 130 -2.68 -17.17 -20.05
N THR A 131 -3.35 -17.87 -20.99
CA THR A 131 -3.09 -17.67 -22.42
C THR A 131 -3.52 -16.26 -22.87
N ASP A 132 -3.06 -15.82 -24.04
CA ASP A 132 -3.44 -14.52 -24.60
C ASP A 132 -4.94 -14.45 -24.92
N GLU A 133 -5.53 -15.54 -25.35
CA GLU A 133 -6.97 -15.62 -25.60
C GLU A 133 -7.77 -15.54 -24.28
N GLN A 134 -7.34 -16.23 -23.24
CA GLN A 134 -7.95 -16.12 -21.91
C GLN A 134 -7.82 -14.70 -21.35
N TRP A 135 -6.64 -14.09 -21.50
CA TRP A 135 -6.42 -12.69 -21.10
C TRP A 135 -7.37 -11.74 -21.82
N LYS A 136 -7.45 -11.85 -23.15
CA LYS A 136 -8.35 -11.04 -23.96
C LYS A 136 -9.81 -11.15 -23.50
N GLN A 137 -10.27 -12.34 -23.16
CA GLN A 137 -11.61 -12.51 -22.61
C GLN A 137 -11.77 -11.87 -21.23
N ILE A 138 -10.77 -11.95 -20.35
CA ILE A 138 -10.84 -11.33 -19.01
C ILE A 138 -10.99 -9.81 -19.12
N ILE A 139 -10.24 -9.16 -20.01
CA ILE A 139 -10.23 -7.70 -20.15
C ILE A 139 -11.26 -7.15 -21.15
N THR A 140 -12.13 -7.99 -21.72
CA THR A 140 -13.15 -7.57 -22.69
C THR A 140 -14.55 -7.67 -22.08
N PRO A 141 -15.24 -6.56 -21.82
CA PRO A 141 -16.61 -6.55 -21.29
C PRO A 141 -17.58 -7.41 -22.14
N GLY A 142 -18.48 -8.13 -21.46
CA GLY A 142 -19.48 -8.98 -22.09
C GLY A 142 -19.01 -10.40 -22.42
N THR A 143 -17.76 -10.73 -22.24
CA THR A 143 -17.26 -12.11 -22.42
C THR A 143 -17.46 -12.96 -21.15
N LYS A 144 -17.40 -14.29 -21.32
CA LYS A 144 -17.58 -15.23 -20.21
C LYS A 144 -16.56 -15.03 -19.10
N TYR A 145 -15.27 -14.88 -19.41
CA TYR A 145 -14.23 -14.75 -18.38
C TYR A 145 -14.23 -13.37 -17.72
N HIS A 146 -14.69 -12.34 -18.44
CA HIS A 146 -14.94 -11.05 -17.83
C HIS A 146 -16.05 -11.10 -16.77
N ALA A 147 -17.18 -11.79 -17.07
CA ALA A 147 -18.25 -11.96 -16.11
C ALA A 147 -17.78 -12.73 -14.85
N MET A 148 -16.99 -13.77 -15.02
CA MET A 148 -16.39 -14.53 -13.92
C MET A 148 -15.39 -13.70 -13.10
N TRP A 149 -14.63 -12.83 -13.76
CA TRP A 149 -13.76 -11.87 -13.08
C TRP A 149 -14.56 -10.88 -12.24
N LEU A 150 -15.63 -10.30 -12.78
CA LEU A 150 -16.52 -9.40 -12.04
C LEU A 150 -17.08 -10.09 -10.80
N GLU A 151 -17.60 -11.33 -10.92
CA GLU A 151 -18.12 -12.06 -9.77
C GLU A 151 -17.10 -12.16 -8.63
N LYS A 152 -15.84 -12.45 -8.94
CA LYS A 152 -14.80 -12.57 -7.93
C LYS A 152 -14.47 -11.25 -7.24
N ILE A 153 -14.32 -10.18 -8.01
CA ILE A 153 -13.97 -8.88 -7.43
C ILE A 153 -15.15 -8.27 -6.66
N ASP A 154 -16.40 -8.51 -7.10
CA ASP A 154 -17.60 -8.03 -6.41
C ASP A 154 -17.73 -8.69 -5.02
N LYS A 155 -17.47 -9.99 -4.90
CA LYS A 155 -17.44 -10.67 -3.59
C LYS A 155 -16.39 -10.06 -2.65
N ARG A 156 -15.24 -9.61 -3.16
CA ARG A 156 -14.21 -8.92 -2.35
C ARG A 156 -14.62 -7.50 -2.00
N ALA A 157 -15.35 -6.83 -2.90
CA ALA A 157 -15.92 -5.52 -2.61
C ALA A 157 -16.87 -5.55 -1.40
N GLU A 158 -17.63 -6.62 -1.20
CA GLU A 158 -18.50 -6.79 -0.03
C GLU A 158 -17.70 -6.80 1.29
N LEU A 159 -16.54 -7.45 1.35
CA LEU A 159 -15.67 -7.42 2.54
C LEU A 159 -15.10 -6.01 2.78
N LEU A 160 -14.60 -5.37 1.72
CA LEU A 160 -14.09 -4.00 1.80
C LEU A 160 -15.18 -3.02 2.22
N LYS A 161 -16.45 -3.28 1.83
CA LYS A 161 -17.60 -2.49 2.26
C LYS A 161 -17.88 -2.61 3.77
N LYS A 162 -17.66 -3.79 4.36
CA LYS A 162 -17.74 -3.95 5.83
C LYS A 162 -16.73 -3.03 6.53
N LEU A 163 -15.50 -2.95 6.01
CA LEU A 163 -14.48 -2.06 6.56
C LEU A 163 -14.84 -0.57 6.34
N GLN A 164 -15.39 -0.23 5.18
CA GLN A 164 -15.89 1.13 4.94
C GLN A 164 -16.98 1.52 5.92
N ASN A 165 -17.93 0.63 6.19
CA ASN A 165 -18.99 0.88 7.16
C ASN A 165 -18.48 1.04 8.60
N ALA A 166 -17.31 0.50 8.89
CA ALA A 166 -16.58 0.71 10.14
C ALA A 166 -15.65 1.93 10.11
N ASN A 167 -15.70 2.77 9.07
CA ASN A 167 -14.84 3.94 8.85
C ASN A 167 -13.33 3.61 8.82
N ILE A 168 -12.95 2.43 8.34
CA ILE A 168 -11.57 1.98 8.28
C ILE A 168 -10.96 2.31 6.92
N PRO A 169 -9.96 3.20 6.83
CA PRO A 169 -9.20 3.44 5.62
C PRO A 169 -8.25 2.27 5.36
N VAL A 170 -8.10 1.89 4.11
CA VAL A 170 -7.29 0.73 3.71
C VAL A 170 -6.26 1.11 2.65
N LEU A 171 -5.00 0.79 2.91
CA LEU A 171 -3.96 0.77 1.88
C LEU A 171 -4.20 -0.48 1.01
N TRP A 172 -4.90 -0.30 -0.10
CA TRP A 172 -5.35 -1.39 -0.98
C TRP A 172 -4.32 -1.74 -2.03
N ARG A 173 -3.80 -2.98 -2.02
CA ARG A 173 -2.73 -3.48 -2.91
C ARG A 173 -3.22 -4.63 -3.81
N PRO A 174 -4.13 -4.38 -4.78
CA PRO A 174 -4.56 -5.40 -5.72
C PRO A 174 -3.47 -5.70 -6.76
N TYR A 175 -3.47 -6.90 -7.30
CA TYR A 175 -2.56 -7.31 -8.39
C TYR A 175 -1.10 -6.94 -8.17
N HIS A 176 -0.61 -7.08 -6.92
CA HIS A 176 0.79 -6.81 -6.61
C HIS A 176 1.73 -7.69 -7.46
N GLU A 177 2.99 -7.27 -7.58
CA GLU A 177 4.01 -7.97 -8.38
C GLU A 177 3.61 -8.22 -9.86
N MET A 178 2.74 -7.38 -10.43
CA MET A 178 2.21 -7.53 -11.78
C MET A 178 3.27 -7.49 -12.88
N ASN A 179 4.48 -7.03 -12.57
CA ASN A 179 5.61 -6.98 -13.50
C ASN A 179 6.48 -8.25 -13.46
N GLY A 180 6.15 -9.22 -12.59
CA GLY A 180 6.79 -10.53 -12.52
C GLY A 180 6.09 -11.58 -13.42
N MET A 181 6.68 -12.79 -13.51
CA MET A 181 6.21 -13.86 -14.38
C MET A 181 5.38 -14.93 -13.68
N TRP A 182 5.15 -14.83 -12.38
CA TRP A 182 4.64 -15.95 -11.56
C TRP A 182 3.13 -15.94 -11.34
N PHE A 183 2.44 -14.79 -11.44
CA PHE A 183 0.99 -14.71 -11.27
C PHE A 183 0.25 -14.73 -12.61
N TRP A 184 -1.02 -15.14 -12.60
CA TRP A 184 -1.80 -15.25 -13.84
C TRP A 184 -1.99 -13.89 -14.54
N TYR A 185 -1.98 -12.81 -13.80
CA TYR A 185 -2.10 -11.43 -14.30
C TYR A 185 -0.73 -10.77 -14.59
N GLY A 186 0.37 -11.45 -14.25
CA GLY A 186 1.72 -10.92 -14.39
C GLY A 186 2.21 -10.82 -15.83
N ASN A 187 3.29 -10.08 -16.02
CA ASN A 187 3.96 -9.89 -17.32
C ASN A 187 3.02 -9.54 -18.47
N ARG A 188 2.03 -8.68 -18.20
CA ARG A 188 1.10 -8.14 -19.20
C ARG A 188 1.29 -6.62 -19.32
N PRO A 189 2.37 -6.13 -19.98
CA PRO A 189 2.67 -4.71 -20.09
C PRO A 189 1.69 -3.97 -20.99
N GLY A 190 1.63 -2.63 -20.85
CA GLY A 190 0.95 -1.73 -21.77
C GLY A 190 -0.56 -1.59 -21.55
N SER A 191 -1.18 -0.82 -22.45
CA SER A 191 -2.57 -0.39 -22.32
C SER A 191 -3.60 -1.49 -22.42
N GLU A 192 -3.34 -2.58 -23.15
CA GLU A 192 -4.18 -3.77 -23.21
C GLU A 192 -3.72 -4.90 -22.26
N GLY A 193 -2.75 -4.58 -21.41
CA GLY A 193 -2.23 -5.43 -20.35
C GLY A 193 -2.84 -5.10 -18.98
N ILE A 194 -2.00 -5.24 -17.93
CA ILE A 194 -2.41 -5.03 -16.54
C ILE A 194 -2.92 -3.60 -16.28
N GLN A 195 -2.46 -2.62 -17.04
CA GLN A 195 -2.95 -1.25 -16.93
C GLN A 195 -4.47 -1.16 -17.18
N LYS A 196 -5.01 -1.95 -18.13
CA LYS A 196 -6.45 -2.04 -18.40
C LYS A 196 -7.19 -2.72 -17.25
N LEU A 197 -6.68 -3.88 -16.82
CA LEU A 197 -7.30 -4.63 -15.72
C LEU A 197 -7.34 -3.79 -14.43
N TRP A 198 -6.27 -3.05 -14.13
CA TRP A 198 -6.21 -2.12 -13.00
C TRP A 198 -7.29 -1.04 -13.08
N LYS A 199 -7.41 -0.39 -14.25
CA LYS A 199 -8.40 0.68 -14.46
C LYS A 199 -9.83 0.15 -14.37
N MET A 200 -10.08 -1.06 -14.88
CA MET A 200 -11.37 -1.74 -14.77
C MET A 200 -11.73 -2.05 -13.31
N LEU A 201 -10.76 -2.54 -12.51
CA LEU A 201 -10.97 -2.75 -11.08
C LEU A 201 -11.22 -1.43 -10.35
N TYR A 202 -10.43 -0.40 -10.65
CA TYR A 202 -10.62 0.94 -10.09
C TYR A 202 -12.03 1.46 -10.36
N ASP A 203 -12.45 1.43 -11.62
CA ASP A 203 -13.80 1.88 -12.03
C ASP A 203 -14.90 1.09 -11.30
N ARG A 204 -14.75 -0.25 -11.23
CA ARG A 204 -15.71 -1.12 -10.55
C ARG A 204 -15.82 -0.80 -9.05
N TYR A 205 -14.69 -0.59 -8.37
CA TYR A 205 -14.68 -0.37 -6.93
C TYR A 205 -15.07 1.06 -6.56
N VAL A 206 -14.61 2.06 -7.32
CA VAL A 206 -14.89 3.47 -7.01
C VAL A 206 -16.26 3.90 -7.51
N ASN A 207 -16.59 3.62 -8.79
CA ASN A 207 -17.77 4.18 -9.42
C ASN A 207 -19.01 3.28 -9.29
N PHE A 208 -18.83 1.94 -9.24
CA PHE A 208 -19.98 1.01 -9.10
C PHE A 208 -20.24 0.63 -7.64
N HIS A 209 -19.21 0.17 -6.90
CA HIS A 209 -19.38 -0.22 -5.50
C HIS A 209 -19.30 0.96 -4.51
N HIS A 210 -18.85 2.13 -4.94
CA HIS A 210 -18.66 3.32 -4.11
C HIS A 210 -17.79 3.04 -2.88
N LEU A 211 -16.67 2.33 -3.08
CA LEU A 211 -15.67 2.09 -2.04
C LEU A 211 -14.79 3.34 -1.89
N ASN A 212 -15.10 4.13 -0.88
CA ASN A 212 -14.48 5.44 -0.65
C ASN A 212 -13.38 5.42 0.43
N ASN A 213 -13.15 4.27 1.04
CA ASN A 213 -12.15 4.08 2.10
C ASN A 213 -10.80 3.57 1.60
N LEU A 214 -10.62 3.39 0.27
CA LEU A 214 -9.42 2.79 -0.30
C LEU A 214 -8.40 3.86 -0.73
N ILE A 215 -7.16 3.69 -0.30
CA ILE A 215 -5.97 4.35 -0.84
C ILE A 215 -5.31 3.36 -1.80
N TRP A 216 -5.20 3.72 -3.06
CA TRP A 216 -4.76 2.83 -4.14
C TRP A 216 -3.24 2.71 -4.20
N VAL A 217 -2.72 1.55 -3.78
CA VAL A 217 -1.29 1.25 -3.75
C VAL A 217 -0.93 0.36 -4.94
N TRP A 218 -0.29 0.93 -5.94
CA TRP A 218 0.27 0.18 -7.06
C TRP A 218 1.60 -0.43 -6.64
N ASN A 219 1.66 -1.75 -6.54
CA ASN A 219 2.74 -2.48 -5.92
C ASN A 219 3.39 -3.44 -6.92
N ALA A 220 4.54 -3.08 -7.44
CA ALA A 220 5.31 -3.91 -8.36
C ALA A 220 6.48 -4.60 -7.66
N ASN A 221 6.98 -5.70 -8.21
CA ASN A 221 8.25 -6.25 -7.73
C ASN A 221 9.42 -5.38 -8.19
N ALA A 222 10.46 -5.25 -7.39
CA ALA A 222 11.68 -4.58 -7.79
C ALA A 222 12.27 -5.24 -9.05
N PRO A 223 12.54 -4.50 -10.13
CA PRO A 223 13.00 -5.08 -11.40
C PRO A 223 14.28 -5.90 -11.21
N ARG A 224 14.25 -7.12 -11.73
CA ARG A 224 15.38 -8.06 -11.64
C ARG A 224 15.40 -9.04 -12.82
N ASP A 225 16.57 -9.56 -13.13
CA ASP A 225 16.85 -10.49 -14.22
C ASP A 225 17.28 -11.90 -13.73
N TRP A 226 16.79 -12.30 -12.55
CA TRP A 226 17.10 -13.63 -12.01
C TRP A 226 16.40 -14.72 -12.83
N PRO A 227 17.14 -15.70 -13.33
CA PRO A 227 16.55 -16.73 -14.21
C PRO A 227 15.33 -17.41 -13.59
N LYS A 228 14.20 -17.42 -14.32
CA LYS A 228 12.88 -17.93 -13.91
C LYS A 228 12.21 -17.15 -12.75
N ASP A 229 12.72 -15.99 -12.45
CA ASP A 229 12.21 -15.10 -11.39
C ASP A 229 12.39 -13.64 -11.82
N GLU A 230 12.16 -13.38 -13.13
CA GLU A 230 12.33 -12.06 -13.73
C GLU A 230 11.19 -11.13 -13.35
N ALA A 231 11.53 -9.87 -13.07
CA ALA A 231 10.58 -8.78 -12.92
C ALA A 231 11.01 -7.60 -13.81
N TYR A 232 10.07 -7.13 -14.61
CA TYR A 232 10.33 -6.16 -15.67
C TYR A 232 10.22 -4.71 -15.19
N PRO A 233 10.72 -3.72 -16.00
CA PRO A 233 10.75 -2.31 -15.59
C PRO A 233 9.37 -1.76 -15.24
N TYR A 234 9.28 -1.04 -14.12
CA TYR A 234 8.08 -0.44 -13.55
C TYR A 234 7.19 0.30 -14.56
N LYS A 235 7.79 1.15 -15.42
CA LYS A 235 7.07 2.01 -16.36
C LYS A 235 6.16 1.26 -17.34
N LEU A 236 6.46 0.00 -17.63
CA LEU A 236 5.69 -0.81 -18.57
C LEU A 236 4.33 -1.22 -18.01
N PHE A 237 4.17 -1.22 -16.69
CA PHE A 237 3.01 -1.73 -15.98
C PHE A 237 2.23 -0.64 -15.22
N TYR A 238 2.78 0.57 -15.14
CA TYR A 238 2.18 1.66 -14.38
C TYR A 238 0.91 2.19 -15.05
N PRO A 239 -0.27 2.15 -14.38
CA PRO A 239 -1.55 2.51 -15.00
C PRO A 239 -1.77 4.02 -15.15
N GLY A 240 -0.87 4.83 -14.57
CA GLY A 240 -0.94 6.29 -14.61
C GLY A 240 -1.34 6.93 -13.28
N ALA A 241 -0.95 8.18 -13.11
CA ALA A 241 -1.08 8.92 -11.86
C ALA A 241 -2.53 9.13 -11.38
N ALA A 242 -3.50 9.09 -12.29
CA ALA A 242 -4.92 9.26 -11.97
C ALA A 242 -5.56 8.04 -11.25
N PHE A 243 -4.85 6.90 -11.19
CA PHE A 243 -5.36 5.64 -10.66
C PHE A 243 -4.53 5.08 -9.50
N VAL A 244 -3.57 5.86 -8.99
CA VAL A 244 -2.60 5.40 -7.99
C VAL A 244 -2.32 6.50 -7.00
N ASP A 245 -2.45 6.22 -5.70
CA ASP A 245 -2.08 7.14 -4.62
C ASP A 245 -0.62 6.94 -4.20
N VAL A 246 -0.19 5.69 -4.09
CA VAL A 246 1.14 5.29 -3.63
C VAL A 246 1.75 4.27 -4.59
N LEU A 247 3.03 4.42 -4.91
CA LEU A 247 3.79 3.42 -5.64
C LEU A 247 4.60 2.59 -4.65
N ALA A 248 4.55 1.25 -4.77
CA ALA A 248 5.32 0.39 -3.88
C ALA A 248 6.17 -0.61 -4.66
N ALA A 249 7.26 -1.06 -4.03
CA ALA A 249 8.12 -2.12 -4.53
C ALA A 249 8.20 -3.28 -3.54
N ASP A 250 8.18 -4.51 -4.06
CA ASP A 250 8.52 -5.70 -3.30
C ASP A 250 10.01 -6.01 -3.52
N VAL A 251 10.78 -6.02 -2.43
CA VAL A 251 12.23 -6.22 -2.45
C VAL A 251 12.59 -7.47 -1.68
N TYR A 252 13.11 -8.46 -2.39
CA TYR A 252 13.52 -9.74 -1.82
C TYR A 252 15.02 -9.94 -1.90
N LYS A 253 15.55 -10.91 -1.18
CA LYS A 253 16.98 -11.29 -1.14
C LYS A 253 17.92 -10.12 -0.85
N ASN A 254 17.51 -9.15 -0.06
CA ASN A 254 18.31 -7.95 0.29
C ASN A 254 18.72 -7.10 -0.94
N ASP A 255 17.94 -7.11 -2.03
CA ASP A 255 18.26 -6.41 -3.29
C ASP A 255 17.87 -4.93 -3.27
N TYR A 256 18.30 -4.18 -2.25
CA TYR A 256 18.03 -2.75 -2.05
C TYR A 256 18.88 -1.85 -2.96
N LYS A 257 18.77 -2.03 -4.30
CA LYS A 257 19.43 -1.14 -5.25
C LYS A 257 18.87 0.28 -5.16
N GLN A 258 19.74 1.29 -5.18
CA GLN A 258 19.32 2.68 -5.22
C GLN A 258 18.39 2.97 -6.41
N SER A 259 18.62 2.29 -7.53
CA SER A 259 17.79 2.41 -8.73
C SER A 259 16.33 2.01 -8.53
N HIS A 260 15.99 1.08 -7.62
CA HIS A 260 14.61 0.72 -7.33
C HIS A 260 13.84 1.87 -6.70
N HIS A 261 14.48 2.55 -5.73
CA HIS A 261 13.95 3.74 -5.06
C HIS A 261 13.81 4.92 -6.03
N ASP A 262 14.86 5.24 -6.79
CA ASP A 262 14.91 6.42 -7.63
C ASP A 262 13.99 6.32 -8.86
N GLN A 263 13.82 5.12 -9.41
CA GLN A 263 12.88 4.88 -10.51
C GLN A 263 11.43 5.06 -10.07
N LEU A 264 11.05 4.65 -8.84
CA LEU A 264 9.70 4.90 -8.33
C LEU A 264 9.45 6.38 -8.08
N ILE A 265 10.43 7.10 -7.54
CA ILE A 265 10.36 8.57 -7.38
C ILE A 265 10.13 9.24 -8.74
N ALA A 266 10.94 8.88 -9.74
CA ALA A 266 10.83 9.46 -11.08
C ALA A 266 9.47 9.14 -11.72
N LEU A 267 8.95 7.91 -11.54
CA LEU A 267 7.68 7.47 -12.10
C LEU A 267 6.48 8.12 -11.38
N GLY A 268 6.54 8.18 -10.06
CA GLY A 268 5.47 8.71 -9.22
C GLY A 268 5.47 10.23 -9.10
N LYS A 269 6.58 10.91 -9.48
CA LYS A 269 6.78 12.35 -9.29
C LYS A 269 6.62 12.73 -7.81
N ASP A 270 5.52 13.41 -7.45
CA ASP A 270 5.27 13.87 -6.09
C ASP A 270 4.54 12.85 -5.20
N LYS A 271 4.15 11.70 -5.76
CA LYS A 271 3.46 10.66 -5.00
C LYS A 271 4.37 9.99 -3.96
N LEU A 272 3.74 9.33 -3.00
CA LEU A 272 4.42 8.52 -2.00
C LEU A 272 5.00 7.26 -2.64
N ILE A 273 6.14 6.81 -2.10
CA ILE A 273 6.70 5.50 -2.42
C ILE A 273 6.88 4.65 -1.16
N ALA A 274 6.82 3.33 -1.30
CA ALA A 274 6.91 2.42 -0.18
C ALA A 274 7.58 1.09 -0.53
N LEU A 275 8.02 0.37 0.49
CA LEU A 275 8.38 -1.04 0.38
C LEU A 275 7.12 -1.86 0.70
N GLY A 276 6.46 -2.35 -0.37
CA GLY A 276 5.19 -3.08 -0.27
C GLY A 276 5.35 -4.43 0.39
N GLU A 277 6.46 -5.11 0.07
CA GLU A 277 6.89 -6.34 0.73
C GLU A 277 8.42 -6.39 0.81
N VAL A 278 8.92 -6.95 1.90
CA VAL A 278 10.34 -7.24 2.03
C VAL A 278 10.56 -8.61 2.67
N GLY A 279 11.55 -9.34 2.16
CA GLY A 279 12.00 -10.59 2.79
C GLY A 279 13.03 -10.31 3.88
N VAL A 280 14.15 -9.73 3.50
CA VAL A 280 15.13 -9.15 4.43
C VAL A 280 14.72 -7.70 4.69
N MET A 281 14.52 -7.30 5.94
CA MET A 281 14.14 -5.94 6.29
C MET A 281 15.25 -4.94 5.95
N PRO A 282 14.91 -3.68 5.58
CA PRO A 282 15.92 -2.65 5.35
C PRO A 282 16.71 -2.37 6.63
N THR A 283 18.01 -2.09 6.47
CA THR A 283 18.82 -1.62 7.62
C THR A 283 18.66 -0.11 7.81
N PRO A 284 19.03 0.44 8.98
CA PRO A 284 19.11 1.89 9.19
C PRO A 284 19.91 2.64 8.11
N GLU A 285 20.99 2.03 7.60
CA GLU A 285 21.83 2.60 6.55
C GLU A 285 21.07 2.69 5.22
N ILE A 286 20.30 1.65 4.85
CA ILE A 286 19.44 1.65 3.66
C ILE A 286 18.40 2.77 3.77
N LEU A 287 17.71 2.88 4.91
CA LEU A 287 16.73 3.94 5.15
C LEU A 287 17.35 5.34 5.13
N LYS A 288 18.64 5.47 5.46
CA LYS A 288 19.37 6.74 5.38
C LYS A 288 19.66 7.16 3.95
N VAL A 289 20.03 6.23 3.08
CA VAL A 289 20.38 6.53 1.67
C VAL A 289 19.15 6.48 0.74
N GLN A 290 18.08 5.82 1.15
CA GLN A 290 16.79 5.73 0.46
C GLN A 290 15.67 6.33 1.33
N PRO A 291 15.68 7.63 1.63
CA PRO A 291 14.88 8.23 2.71
C PRO A 291 13.41 8.42 2.37
N LYS A 292 12.97 8.17 1.13
CA LYS A 292 11.58 8.47 0.72
C LYS A 292 10.63 7.28 0.86
N TRP A 293 11.09 6.12 1.33
CA TRP A 293 10.20 5.02 1.69
C TRP A 293 9.28 5.45 2.83
N THR A 294 7.95 5.42 2.60
CA THR A 294 6.93 5.80 3.61
C THR A 294 6.69 4.69 4.61
N TRP A 295 6.80 3.43 4.17
CA TRP A 295 6.76 2.24 5.03
C TRP A 295 7.61 1.12 4.46
N PHE A 296 7.90 0.13 5.30
CA PHE A 296 8.31 -1.21 4.90
C PHE A 296 7.35 -2.24 5.47
N MET A 297 7.05 -3.30 4.72
CA MET A 297 6.18 -4.41 5.12
C MET A 297 6.95 -5.72 5.07
N CYS A 298 7.29 -6.31 6.23
CA CYS A 298 7.91 -7.62 6.23
C CYS A 298 6.87 -8.71 5.94
N TRP A 299 7.26 -9.66 5.09
CA TRP A 299 6.35 -10.71 4.68
C TRP A 299 6.29 -11.85 5.72
N ALA A 300 5.07 -12.16 6.18
CA ALA A 300 4.72 -13.35 6.95
C ALA A 300 5.81 -13.83 7.95
N SER A 301 6.35 -15.03 7.77
CA SER A 301 7.34 -15.66 8.67
C SER A 301 8.77 -15.08 8.57
N PHE A 302 9.03 -14.18 7.63
CA PHE A 302 10.39 -13.68 7.38
C PHE A 302 11.04 -12.88 8.50
N PRO A 303 10.33 -12.29 9.49
CA PRO A 303 11.02 -11.74 10.65
C PRO A 303 11.98 -12.71 11.36
N TRP A 304 11.65 -14.00 11.37
CA TRP A 304 12.48 -15.02 12.04
C TRP A 304 13.15 -16.01 11.11
N THR A 305 12.76 -16.09 9.83
CA THR A 305 13.39 -16.98 8.85
C THR A 305 14.48 -16.30 8.02
N ASN A 306 14.35 -15.00 7.78
CA ASN A 306 15.23 -14.25 6.88
C ASN A 306 15.98 -13.12 7.57
N ASN A 307 15.67 -12.81 8.84
CA ASN A 307 16.23 -11.70 9.59
C ASN A 307 16.81 -12.17 10.92
N SER A 308 17.93 -11.58 11.35
CA SER A 308 18.43 -11.81 12.69
C SER A 308 17.60 -11.04 13.71
N ARG A 309 17.39 -11.63 14.90
CA ARG A 309 16.66 -10.97 15.98
C ARG A 309 17.27 -9.61 16.35
N GLU A 310 18.61 -9.53 16.34
CA GLU A 310 19.32 -8.29 16.63
C GLU A 310 19.10 -7.23 15.56
N GLY A 311 19.16 -7.61 14.26
CA GLY A 311 18.88 -6.69 13.15
C GLY A 311 17.46 -6.13 13.22
N VAL A 312 16.45 -6.96 13.53
CA VAL A 312 15.07 -6.50 13.73
C VAL A 312 14.96 -5.52 14.90
N LYS A 313 15.63 -5.80 16.04
CA LYS A 313 15.66 -4.86 17.19
C LYS A 313 16.33 -3.53 16.83
N VAL A 314 17.46 -3.55 16.14
CA VAL A 314 18.17 -2.34 15.72
C VAL A 314 17.27 -1.50 14.82
N LEU A 315 16.61 -2.12 13.83
CA LEU A 315 15.69 -1.43 12.94
C LEU A 315 14.51 -0.80 13.69
N TYR A 316 13.83 -1.56 14.56
CA TYR A 316 12.66 -1.09 15.30
C TYR A 316 12.98 -0.05 16.40
N ASN A 317 14.26 0.13 16.73
CA ASN A 317 14.74 1.18 17.63
C ASN A 317 15.41 2.36 16.89
N ASP A 318 15.49 2.33 15.57
CA ASP A 318 15.91 3.51 14.79
C ASP A 318 14.91 4.65 14.97
N PRO A 319 15.34 5.88 15.30
CA PRO A 319 14.43 7.00 15.57
C PRO A 319 13.58 7.44 14.36
N ARG A 320 13.91 6.97 13.17
CA ARG A 320 13.10 7.21 11.96
C ARG A 320 11.97 6.20 11.79
N VAL A 321 12.04 5.06 12.45
CA VAL A 321 11.04 3.98 12.34
C VAL A 321 9.92 4.20 13.34
N ILE A 322 8.72 4.41 12.82
CA ILE A 322 7.51 4.57 13.61
C ILE A 322 6.88 3.20 13.85
N THR A 323 6.57 2.91 15.10
CA THR A 323 5.85 1.73 15.55
C THR A 323 4.42 2.10 15.95
N LYS A 324 3.54 1.13 16.24
CA LYS A 324 2.12 1.37 16.47
C LYS A 324 1.84 2.44 17.54
N ASP A 325 2.57 2.39 18.65
CA ASP A 325 2.36 3.30 19.78
C ASP A 325 2.83 4.75 19.50
N GLU A 326 3.56 4.95 18.40
CA GLU A 326 4.12 6.24 17.97
C GLU A 326 3.32 6.89 16.83
N ILE A 327 2.24 6.23 16.35
CA ILE A 327 1.34 6.81 15.33
C ILE A 327 0.61 8.01 15.95
N LYS A 328 0.72 9.15 15.30
CA LYS A 328 -0.05 10.35 15.67
C LYS A 328 -1.51 10.15 15.29
N LYS A 329 -2.40 10.20 16.27
CA LYS A 329 -3.86 10.17 16.07
C LYS A 329 -4.40 11.55 15.72
#